data_912db41d30e79ed8258a39f61c34a938
#
_entry.id   912db41d30e79ed8258a39f61c34a938
#
_cell.length_a   1.000
_cell.length_b   1.000
_cell.length_c   1.000
_cell.angle_alpha   90.00
_cell.angle_beta   90.00
_cell.angle_gamma   90.00
#
_symmetry.space_group_name_H-M   'P 1'
#
loop_
_entity.id
_entity.type
_entity.pdbx_description
1 polymer ?
#
loop_
_entity_poly.entity_id
_entity_poly.type
_entity_poly.pdbx_seq_one_letter_code
_entity_poly.pdbx_strand_id
1 'polypeptide(L)'
;MNQLSGVKKKDELIFIQKTLKKITNQDLDIEYIEKNYLKILFKLKSKNKIMIAGSQGSGKSSLSKLIKLYLEKFCYKSVVIISMDDFYLSKNQRTQLSKNIHPLFLTRGVPGTHDLELMNKKIKQILNKEFPIYLPIFDKVSDSRKRTDKKILKADVVIFEGWCAGSQPVDQNYLQKNFNNLEKHKDKNFIWRNSYNKYLNEYQKLFSQFNFFIYFQFNQWDHVLNWKYKQELELRDKKKDLGLKKYLREFIQYYEKVSKWMHLKVPKYCNILIKLDAHQKIKSINLR
;
A
#
# COMPACT_ATOMS: atom_id res chain seq x y z
N MET A 1 -36.38 18.48 2.23
CA MET A 1 -35.21 17.64 2.57
C MET A 1 -34.49 17.07 1.33
N ASN A 2 -35.17 16.68 0.25
CA ASN A 2 -34.53 16.06 -0.94
C ASN A 2 -33.59 16.97 -1.75
N GLN A 3 -33.81 18.26 -1.87
CA GLN A 3 -32.98 19.17 -2.67
C GLN A 3 -31.61 19.46 -2.00
N LEU A 4 -31.56 19.64 -0.68
CA LEU A 4 -30.30 19.83 0.07
C LEU A 4 -29.40 18.62 0.02
N SER A 5 -29.97 17.41 -0.03
CA SER A 5 -29.18 16.16 -0.18
C SER A 5 -28.58 16.03 -1.59
N GLY A 6 -29.29 16.49 -2.62
CA GLY A 6 -28.81 16.50 -3.99
C GLY A 6 -27.67 17.47 -4.24
N VAL A 7 -27.77 18.70 -3.72
CA VAL A 7 -26.69 19.72 -3.82
C VAL A 7 -25.40 19.22 -3.11
N LYS A 8 -25.51 18.72 -1.90
CA LYS A 8 -24.37 18.17 -1.14
C LYS A 8 -23.69 17.02 -1.88
N LYS A 9 -24.46 16.13 -2.48
CA LYS A 9 -23.93 15.02 -3.28
C LYS A 9 -23.18 15.53 -4.52
N LYS A 10 -23.68 16.55 -5.20
CA LYS A 10 -23.04 17.18 -6.37
C LYS A 10 -21.70 17.79 -5.99
N ASP A 11 -21.62 18.49 -4.86
CA ASP A 11 -20.37 19.07 -4.36
C ASP A 11 -19.33 18.01 -4.00
N GLU A 12 -19.75 16.91 -3.37
CA GLU A 12 -18.87 15.77 -3.08
C GLU A 12 -18.30 15.16 -4.38
N LEU A 13 -19.13 14.94 -5.41
CA LEU A 13 -18.70 14.38 -6.70
C LEU A 13 -17.71 15.29 -7.44
N ILE A 14 -17.99 16.60 -7.52
CA ILE A 14 -17.08 17.58 -8.14
C ILE A 14 -15.74 17.62 -7.39
N PHE A 15 -15.78 17.59 -6.05
CA PHE A 15 -14.57 17.56 -5.24
C PHE A 15 -13.75 16.31 -5.49
N ILE A 16 -14.37 15.13 -5.54
CA ILE A 16 -13.70 13.85 -5.81
C ILE A 16 -13.06 13.89 -7.20
N GLN A 17 -13.79 14.37 -8.22
CA GLN A 17 -13.27 14.49 -9.60
C GLN A 17 -12.02 15.37 -9.67
N LYS A 18 -12.09 16.59 -9.12
CA LYS A 18 -10.96 17.53 -9.09
C LYS A 18 -9.77 16.95 -8.32
N THR A 19 -10.04 16.27 -7.20
CA THR A 19 -9.01 15.66 -6.37
C THR A 19 -8.32 14.49 -7.08
N LEU A 20 -9.08 13.60 -7.71
CA LEU A 20 -8.53 12.49 -8.49
C LEU A 20 -7.70 13.00 -9.68
N LYS A 21 -8.21 13.99 -10.43
CA LYS A 21 -7.45 14.62 -11.52
C LYS A 21 -6.10 15.15 -11.02
N LYS A 22 -6.08 15.86 -9.88
CA LYS A 22 -4.85 16.39 -9.28
C LYS A 22 -3.89 15.29 -8.82
N ILE A 23 -4.40 14.19 -8.26
CA ILE A 23 -3.56 13.12 -7.67
C ILE A 23 -3.03 12.16 -8.75
N THR A 24 -3.85 11.84 -9.77
CA THR A 24 -3.58 10.75 -10.73
C THR A 24 -3.38 11.24 -12.15
N ASN A 25 -3.58 12.52 -12.42
CA ASN A 25 -3.63 13.11 -13.77
C ASN A 25 -4.64 12.41 -14.70
N GLN A 26 -5.69 11.77 -14.12
CA GLN A 26 -6.75 11.11 -14.89
C GLN A 26 -8.02 11.96 -14.85
N ASP A 27 -8.62 12.15 -16.02
CA ASP A 27 -9.94 12.75 -16.14
C ASP A 27 -10.99 11.64 -16.12
N LEU A 28 -11.76 11.58 -15.03
CA LEU A 28 -12.77 10.56 -14.81
C LEU A 28 -14.15 11.23 -14.87
N ASP A 29 -15.09 10.60 -15.53
CA ASP A 29 -16.47 11.08 -15.57
C ASP A 29 -17.18 10.95 -14.20
N ILE A 30 -18.21 11.76 -14.01
CA ILE A 30 -18.95 11.86 -12.74
C ILE A 30 -19.67 10.54 -12.43
N GLU A 31 -20.23 9.87 -13.43
CA GLU A 31 -20.93 8.61 -13.25
C GLU A 31 -19.99 7.51 -12.75
N TYR A 32 -18.80 7.41 -13.34
CA TYR A 32 -17.77 6.50 -12.88
C TYR A 32 -17.33 6.78 -11.46
N ILE A 33 -17.16 8.06 -11.09
CA ILE A 33 -16.80 8.50 -9.74
C ILE A 33 -17.88 8.13 -8.73
N GLU A 34 -19.12 8.40 -9.05
CA GLU A 34 -20.26 8.06 -8.19
C GLU A 34 -20.35 6.55 -7.94
N LYS A 35 -20.27 5.78 -9.02
CA LYS A 35 -20.35 4.33 -8.97
C LYS A 35 -19.21 3.68 -8.16
N ASN A 36 -18.00 4.22 -8.28
CA ASN A 36 -16.81 3.56 -7.77
C ASN A 36 -16.22 4.21 -6.51
N TYR A 37 -16.05 5.53 -6.49
CA TYR A 37 -15.35 6.19 -5.38
C TYR A 37 -16.29 6.66 -4.28
N LEU A 38 -17.45 7.23 -4.63
CA LEU A 38 -18.36 7.78 -3.64
C LEU A 38 -18.85 6.72 -2.66
N LYS A 39 -19.17 5.50 -3.15
CA LYS A 39 -19.60 4.38 -2.29
C LYS A 39 -18.54 3.98 -1.27
N ILE A 40 -17.27 3.95 -1.68
CA ILE A 40 -16.14 3.67 -0.77
C ILE A 40 -16.08 4.75 0.31
N LEU A 41 -16.08 6.02 -0.09
CA LEU A 41 -15.94 7.16 0.82
C LEU A 41 -17.08 7.24 1.83
N PHE A 42 -18.31 6.97 1.42
CA PHE A 42 -19.45 6.88 2.33
C PHE A 42 -19.26 5.82 3.42
N LYS A 43 -18.80 4.64 3.05
CA LYS A 43 -18.54 3.54 4.00
C LYS A 43 -17.46 3.91 5.03
N LEU A 44 -16.56 4.83 4.67
CA LEU A 44 -15.43 5.24 5.51
C LEU A 44 -15.73 6.40 6.46
N LYS A 45 -16.87 7.09 6.32
CA LYS A 45 -17.24 8.22 7.20
C LYS A 45 -17.22 7.86 8.69
N SER A 46 -17.56 6.61 9.05
CA SER A 46 -17.58 6.10 10.44
C SER A 46 -16.34 5.33 10.85
N LYS A 47 -15.34 5.18 9.96
CA LYS A 47 -14.15 4.37 10.23
C LYS A 47 -12.98 5.23 10.69
N ASN A 48 -12.16 4.69 11.60
CA ASN A 48 -11.02 5.42 12.17
C ASN A 48 -9.68 4.67 12.11
N LYS A 49 -9.69 3.36 11.84
CA LYS A 49 -8.50 2.50 11.74
C LYS A 49 -8.56 1.73 10.42
N ILE A 50 -8.07 2.34 9.34
CA ILE A 50 -8.20 1.82 7.98
C ILE A 50 -6.87 1.27 7.52
N MET A 51 -6.86 0.06 6.98
CA MET A 51 -5.72 -0.57 6.30
C MET A 51 -5.99 -0.67 4.81
N ILE A 52 -5.00 -0.35 3.97
CA ILE A 52 -5.11 -0.41 2.51
C ILE A 52 -3.93 -1.19 1.95
N ALA A 53 -4.22 -2.25 1.19
CA ALA A 53 -3.17 -3.04 0.55
C ALA A 53 -3.43 -3.33 -0.92
N GLY A 54 -2.36 -3.71 -1.61
CA GLY A 54 -2.32 -4.06 -3.03
C GLY A 54 -0.92 -3.90 -3.59
N SER A 55 -0.63 -4.49 -4.73
CA SER A 55 0.70 -4.46 -5.33
C SER A 55 1.16 -3.05 -5.73
N GLN A 56 2.42 -2.93 -6.11
CA GLN A 56 3.02 -1.69 -6.59
C GLN A 56 2.23 -1.15 -7.78
N GLY A 57 1.99 0.16 -7.81
CA GLY A 57 1.24 0.82 -8.87
C GLY A 57 -0.29 0.61 -8.83
N SER A 58 -0.86 -0.12 -7.86
CA SER A 58 -2.31 -0.38 -7.79
C SER A 58 -3.18 0.82 -7.36
N GLY A 59 -2.59 1.96 -7.00
CA GLY A 59 -3.36 3.16 -6.61
C GLY A 59 -3.64 3.29 -5.11
N LYS A 60 -3.04 2.48 -4.22
CA LYS A 60 -3.18 2.58 -2.75
C LYS A 60 -2.99 3.99 -2.22
N SER A 61 -1.85 4.59 -2.53
CA SER A 61 -1.50 5.92 -2.03
C SER A 61 -2.39 7.01 -2.60
N SER A 62 -2.88 6.85 -3.83
CA SER A 62 -3.86 7.77 -4.43
C SER A 62 -5.20 7.68 -3.71
N LEU A 63 -5.68 6.46 -3.44
CA LEU A 63 -6.92 6.27 -2.66
C LEU A 63 -6.75 6.79 -1.23
N SER A 64 -5.62 6.53 -0.57
CA SER A 64 -5.34 7.03 0.79
C SER A 64 -5.38 8.56 0.85
N LYS A 65 -4.79 9.24 -0.15
CA LYS A 65 -4.84 10.71 -0.27
C LYS A 65 -6.25 11.22 -0.52
N LEU A 66 -7.01 10.57 -1.40
CA LEU A 66 -8.40 10.91 -1.66
C LEU A 66 -9.26 10.78 -0.38
N ILE A 67 -9.16 9.64 0.32
CA ILE A 67 -9.88 9.40 1.58
C ILE A 67 -9.53 10.48 2.61
N LYS A 68 -8.24 10.79 2.78
CA LYS A 68 -7.79 11.84 3.69
C LYS A 68 -8.48 13.16 3.37
N LEU A 69 -8.33 13.67 2.16
CA LEU A 69 -8.86 14.97 1.74
C LEU A 69 -10.40 15.04 1.82
N TYR A 70 -11.06 13.94 1.51
CA TYR A 70 -12.52 13.85 1.61
C TYR A 70 -13.01 13.88 3.06
N LEU A 71 -12.40 13.08 3.96
CA LEU A 71 -12.79 13.04 5.36
C LEU A 71 -12.45 14.36 6.08
N GLU A 72 -11.34 15.01 5.73
CA GLU A 72 -10.99 16.33 6.24
C GLU A 72 -11.99 17.39 5.83
N LYS A 73 -12.41 17.39 4.55
CA LYS A 73 -13.33 18.41 4.02
C LYS A 73 -14.79 18.20 4.44
N PHE A 74 -15.32 16.99 4.35
CA PHE A 74 -16.75 16.73 4.51
C PHE A 74 -17.13 16.11 5.86
N CYS A 75 -16.14 15.63 6.62
CA CYS A 75 -16.35 15.04 7.95
C CYS A 75 -15.60 15.77 9.06
N TYR A 76 -14.82 16.80 8.73
CA TYR A 76 -14.02 17.59 9.69
C TYR A 76 -13.08 16.76 10.57
N LYS A 77 -12.56 15.65 10.04
CA LYS A 77 -11.67 14.72 10.75
C LYS A 77 -10.22 15.00 10.40
N SER A 78 -9.35 14.98 11.38
CA SER A 78 -7.90 14.94 11.15
C SER A 78 -7.47 13.55 10.72
N VAL A 79 -6.83 13.41 9.54
CA VAL A 79 -6.45 12.12 8.99
C VAL A 79 -4.94 12.02 8.83
N VAL A 80 -4.35 10.99 9.41
CA VAL A 80 -2.95 10.63 9.19
C VAL A 80 -2.85 9.43 8.24
N ILE A 81 -1.96 9.53 7.26
CA ILE A 81 -1.57 8.40 6.41
C ILE A 81 -0.19 7.96 6.86
N ILE A 82 -0.06 6.66 7.13
CA ILE A 82 1.19 5.97 7.46
C ILE A 82 1.48 5.00 6.32
N SER A 83 2.57 5.23 5.60
CA SER A 83 3.07 4.29 4.60
C SER A 83 4.04 3.30 5.25
N MET A 84 3.83 2.03 5.01
CA MET A 84 4.78 0.99 5.43
C MET A 84 6.18 1.22 4.85
N ASP A 85 6.26 1.79 3.64
CA ASP A 85 7.50 2.10 2.94
C ASP A 85 8.34 3.18 3.67
N ASP A 86 7.75 4.01 4.53
CA ASP A 86 8.48 5.01 5.31
C ASP A 86 9.30 4.39 6.46
N PHE A 87 9.07 3.12 6.77
CA PHE A 87 9.71 2.39 7.84
C PHE A 87 10.78 1.38 7.39
N TYR A 88 11.29 1.48 6.16
CA TYR A 88 12.39 0.61 5.75
C TYR A 88 13.60 0.74 6.68
N LEU A 89 14.23 -0.38 6.94
CA LEU A 89 15.55 -0.44 7.57
C LEU A 89 16.57 0.32 6.72
N SER A 90 17.56 0.92 7.38
CA SER A 90 18.69 1.56 6.70
C SER A 90 19.45 0.56 5.83
N LYS A 91 20.22 1.07 4.86
CA LYS A 91 21.06 0.21 4.02
C LYS A 91 22.02 -0.63 4.84
N ASN A 92 22.62 -0.08 5.91
CA ASN A 92 23.50 -0.82 6.80
C ASN A 92 22.80 -1.97 7.51
N GLN A 93 21.61 -1.75 8.06
CA GLN A 93 20.81 -2.81 8.70
C GLN A 93 20.43 -3.90 7.69
N ARG A 94 20.05 -3.54 6.47
CA ARG A 94 19.76 -4.53 5.41
C ARG A 94 21.02 -5.27 4.96
N THR A 95 22.17 -4.61 4.97
CA THR A 95 23.47 -5.28 4.73
C THR A 95 23.76 -6.32 5.81
N GLN A 96 23.46 -6.06 7.08
CA GLN A 96 23.59 -7.05 8.14
C GLN A 96 22.63 -8.24 7.93
N LEU A 97 21.35 -7.99 7.63
CA LEU A 97 20.40 -9.05 7.26
C LEU A 97 20.88 -9.87 6.06
N SER A 98 21.46 -9.21 5.07
CA SER A 98 21.99 -9.83 3.86
C SER A 98 23.15 -10.79 4.17
N LYS A 99 24.04 -10.42 5.10
CA LYS A 99 25.18 -11.24 5.53
C LYS A 99 24.76 -12.37 6.46
N ASN A 100 23.86 -12.11 7.39
CA ASN A 100 23.52 -13.04 8.47
C ASN A 100 22.42 -14.04 8.06
N ILE A 101 21.55 -13.70 7.10
CA ILE A 101 20.43 -14.55 6.73
C ILE A 101 20.49 -14.94 5.26
N HIS A 102 20.36 -13.96 4.34
CA HIS A 102 20.37 -14.26 2.91
C HIS A 102 20.61 -12.99 2.07
N PRO A 103 21.45 -13.04 0.99
CA PRO A 103 21.78 -11.88 0.15
C PRO A 103 20.59 -11.09 -0.39
N LEU A 104 19.45 -11.72 -0.62
CA LEU A 104 18.23 -11.08 -1.12
C LEU A 104 17.62 -10.05 -0.13
N PHE A 105 17.99 -10.07 1.16
CA PHE A 105 17.56 -9.04 2.13
C PHE A 105 18.26 -7.68 1.96
N LEU A 106 19.27 -7.58 1.10
CA LEU A 106 19.85 -6.29 0.73
C LEU A 106 18.80 -5.39 0.04
N THR A 107 17.93 -5.99 -0.77
CA THR A 107 16.82 -5.27 -1.45
C THR A 107 15.71 -4.99 -0.45
N ARG A 108 15.32 -3.70 -0.34
CA ARG A 108 14.16 -3.30 0.48
C ARG A 108 12.85 -3.82 -0.09
N GLY A 109 11.86 -4.04 0.77
CA GLY A 109 10.47 -4.26 0.37
C GLY A 109 9.81 -5.47 0.99
N VAL A 110 10.49 -6.60 1.07
CA VAL A 110 9.91 -7.82 1.65
C VAL A 110 9.81 -7.73 3.18
N PRO A 111 8.90 -8.50 3.82
CA PRO A 111 8.83 -8.60 5.27
C PRO A 111 10.20 -8.92 5.87
N GLY A 112 10.54 -8.24 6.98
CA GLY A 112 11.88 -8.28 7.60
C GLY A 112 12.79 -7.12 7.18
N THR A 113 12.46 -6.37 6.12
CA THR A 113 13.23 -5.18 5.72
C THR A 113 12.63 -3.86 6.22
N HIS A 114 11.64 -3.94 7.11
CA HIS A 114 11.03 -2.78 7.77
C HIS A 114 11.39 -2.80 9.26
N ASP A 115 11.49 -1.61 9.84
CA ASP A 115 11.64 -1.39 11.27
C ASP A 115 10.27 -1.58 11.95
N LEU A 116 9.94 -2.84 12.22
CA LEU A 116 8.64 -3.23 12.77
C LEU A 116 8.42 -2.69 14.17
N GLU A 117 9.49 -2.59 14.97
CA GLU A 117 9.41 -2.05 16.33
C GLU A 117 9.03 -0.57 16.31
N LEU A 118 9.75 0.25 15.53
CA LEU A 118 9.42 1.66 15.35
C LEU A 118 8.01 1.84 14.78
N MET A 119 7.61 1.02 13.80
CA MET A 119 6.29 1.09 13.18
C MET A 119 5.20 0.80 14.21
N ASN A 120 5.32 -0.25 15.01
CA ASN A 120 4.40 -0.57 16.10
C ASN A 120 4.33 0.54 17.14
N LYS A 121 5.50 1.09 17.55
CA LYS A 121 5.58 2.21 18.50
C LYS A 121 4.79 3.42 18.00
N LYS A 122 5.04 3.83 16.74
CA LYS A 122 4.38 5.02 16.16
C LYS A 122 2.88 4.83 15.99
N ILE A 123 2.45 3.65 15.54
CA ILE A 123 1.01 3.35 15.42
C ILE A 123 0.34 3.36 16.80
N LYS A 124 0.93 2.74 17.82
CA LYS A 124 0.39 2.77 19.17
C LYS A 124 0.27 4.19 19.72
N GLN A 125 1.31 5.03 19.56
CA GLN A 125 1.27 6.43 19.96
C GLN A 125 0.08 7.17 19.33
N ILE A 126 -0.17 6.98 18.01
CA ILE A 126 -1.30 7.61 17.33
C ILE A 126 -2.64 7.10 17.88
N LEU A 127 -2.76 5.77 18.05
CA LEU A 127 -4.00 5.16 18.54
C LEU A 127 -4.33 5.58 19.98
N ASN A 128 -3.30 5.82 20.81
CA ASN A 128 -3.40 6.32 22.18
C ASN A 128 -3.50 7.86 22.25
N LYS A 129 -3.44 8.56 21.11
CA LYS A 129 -3.48 10.04 21.03
C LYS A 129 -2.34 10.74 21.77
N GLU A 130 -1.14 10.16 21.76
CA GLU A 130 0.08 10.68 22.41
C GLU A 130 0.78 11.70 21.53
N PHE A 131 0.13 12.81 21.20
CA PHE A 131 0.66 13.87 20.33
C PHE A 131 1.54 14.90 21.08
N PRO A 132 2.53 15.53 20.41
CA PRO A 132 2.92 15.41 18.99
C PRO A 132 3.70 14.12 18.69
N ILE A 133 3.49 13.57 17.48
CA ILE A 133 4.18 12.37 17.00
C ILE A 133 5.02 12.72 15.79
N TYR A 134 6.20 12.13 15.69
CA TYR A 134 7.12 12.31 14.58
C TYR A 134 7.20 11.00 13.79
N LEU A 135 6.76 11.01 12.53
CA LEU A 135 6.77 9.86 11.63
C LEU A 135 7.99 9.93 10.70
N PRO A 136 8.75 8.85 10.53
CA PRO A 136 9.86 8.81 9.60
C PRO A 136 9.37 9.05 8.17
N ILE A 137 10.27 9.53 7.32
CA ILE A 137 10.07 9.65 5.88
C ILE A 137 11.23 8.90 5.21
N PHE A 138 10.91 7.99 4.30
CA PHE A 138 11.93 7.27 3.55
C PHE A 138 12.09 7.86 2.15
N ASP A 139 13.32 8.22 1.82
CA ASP A 139 13.67 8.66 0.47
C ASP A 139 14.11 7.44 -0.37
N LYS A 140 13.30 7.12 -1.35
CA LYS A 140 13.53 5.97 -2.25
C LYS A 140 14.71 6.19 -3.21
N VAL A 141 15.09 7.44 -3.46
CA VAL A 141 16.20 7.80 -4.36
C VAL A 141 17.52 7.59 -3.65
N SER A 142 17.68 8.18 -2.45
CA SER A 142 18.89 8.01 -1.62
C SER A 142 18.93 6.67 -0.87
N ASP A 143 17.85 5.88 -0.94
CA ASP A 143 17.68 4.59 -0.22
C ASP A 143 17.92 4.71 1.30
N SER A 144 17.45 5.82 1.90
CA SER A 144 17.67 6.15 3.30
C SER A 144 16.48 6.89 3.90
N ARG A 145 16.39 6.90 5.26
CA ARG A 145 15.45 7.79 5.95
C ARG A 145 15.92 9.23 5.83
N LYS A 146 14.99 10.15 5.64
CA LYS A 146 15.28 11.58 5.70
C LYS A 146 15.72 11.99 7.11
N ARG A 147 16.48 13.09 7.22
CA ARG A 147 16.89 13.65 8.51
C ARG A 147 15.72 14.30 9.27
N THR A 148 14.68 14.69 8.56
CA THR A 148 13.49 15.34 9.13
C THR A 148 12.32 14.42 9.12
N ASP A 149 11.66 14.26 10.28
CA ASP A 149 10.44 13.51 10.46
C ASP A 149 9.20 14.38 10.16
N LYS A 150 8.09 13.74 9.81
CA LYS A 150 6.81 14.40 9.66
C LYS A 150 6.12 14.55 11.01
N LYS A 151 5.95 15.78 11.48
CA LYS A 151 5.23 16.09 12.73
C LYS A 151 3.72 15.93 12.55
N ILE A 152 3.09 15.19 13.44
CA ILE A 152 1.63 14.98 13.52
C ILE A 152 1.15 15.54 14.86
N LEU A 153 0.19 16.47 14.81
CA LEU A 153 -0.36 17.14 16.00
C LEU A 153 -1.67 16.54 16.48
N LYS A 154 -2.42 15.88 15.58
CA LYS A 154 -3.72 15.27 15.86
C LYS A 154 -4.04 14.22 14.79
N ALA A 155 -4.77 13.17 15.16
CA ALA A 155 -5.38 12.22 14.25
C ALA A 155 -6.67 11.65 14.82
N ASP A 156 -7.77 11.80 14.09
CA ASP A 156 -9.05 11.16 14.36
C ASP A 156 -9.17 9.85 13.58
N VAL A 157 -8.48 9.79 12.42
CA VAL A 157 -8.45 8.63 11.52
C VAL A 157 -7.01 8.31 11.15
N VAL A 158 -6.67 7.03 11.21
CA VAL A 158 -5.39 6.47 10.75
C VAL A 158 -5.62 5.62 9.52
N ILE A 159 -4.91 5.92 8.45
CA ILE A 159 -4.82 5.09 7.26
C ILE A 159 -3.43 4.49 7.19
N PHE A 160 -3.33 3.18 7.33
CA PHE A 160 -2.09 2.44 7.15
C PHE A 160 -2.08 1.82 5.76
N GLU A 161 -1.07 2.11 4.95
CA GLU A 161 -0.98 1.55 3.62
C GLU A 161 0.34 0.81 3.40
N GLY A 162 0.27 -0.32 2.69
CA GLY A 162 1.44 -1.10 2.34
C GLY A 162 1.12 -2.18 1.30
N TRP A 163 2.13 -2.62 0.56
CA TRP A 163 1.91 -3.62 -0.47
C TRP A 163 1.52 -4.99 0.11
N CYS A 164 2.08 -5.38 1.26
CA CYS A 164 1.77 -6.63 1.96
C CYS A 164 0.97 -6.41 3.26
N ALA A 165 0.41 -5.20 3.48
CA ALA A 165 -0.40 -4.93 4.66
C ALA A 165 -1.58 -5.91 4.73
N GLY A 166 -1.80 -6.50 5.89
CA GLY A 166 -2.85 -7.52 6.10
C GLY A 166 -2.59 -8.88 5.46
N SER A 167 -1.41 -9.13 4.86
CA SER A 167 -1.07 -10.46 4.39
C SER A 167 -0.91 -11.43 5.54
N GLN A 168 -1.52 -12.59 5.43
CA GLN A 168 -1.23 -13.72 6.31
C GLN A 168 0.08 -14.42 5.91
N PRO A 169 0.75 -15.14 6.83
CA PRO A 169 1.87 -16.01 6.49
C PRO A 169 1.50 -16.97 5.36
N VAL A 170 2.46 -17.25 4.51
CA VAL A 170 2.29 -18.12 3.34
C VAL A 170 2.36 -19.58 3.79
N ASP A 171 1.42 -20.42 3.33
CA ASP A 171 1.44 -21.85 3.60
C ASP A 171 2.71 -22.51 3.04
N GLN A 172 3.28 -23.50 3.74
CA GLN A 172 4.56 -24.14 3.37
C GLN A 172 4.54 -24.73 1.95
N ASN A 173 3.48 -25.43 1.58
CA ASN A 173 3.35 -26.02 0.23
C ASN A 173 3.34 -24.94 -0.87
N TYR A 174 2.77 -23.77 -0.58
CA TYR A 174 2.78 -22.64 -1.51
C TYR A 174 4.13 -21.93 -1.51
N LEU A 175 4.79 -21.82 -0.35
CA LEU A 175 6.07 -21.18 -0.18
C LEU A 175 7.20 -21.89 -0.97
N GLN A 176 7.17 -23.23 -1.02
CA GLN A 176 8.15 -24.05 -1.72
C GLN A 176 8.04 -24.01 -3.25
N LYS A 177 6.87 -23.65 -3.81
CA LYS A 177 6.73 -23.50 -5.27
C LYS A 177 7.56 -22.33 -5.79
N ASN A 178 8.28 -22.50 -6.89
CA ASN A 178 8.99 -21.41 -7.56
C ASN A 178 8.03 -20.66 -8.49
N PHE A 179 7.90 -19.36 -8.29
CA PHE A 179 7.04 -18.48 -9.12
C PHE A 179 7.83 -17.72 -10.17
N ASN A 180 9.14 -17.54 -9.97
CA ASN A 180 9.98 -16.75 -10.84
C ASN A 180 11.46 -17.20 -10.78
N ASN A 181 12.27 -16.57 -11.62
CA ASN A 181 13.70 -16.91 -11.74
C ASN A 181 14.52 -16.54 -10.50
N LEU A 182 14.14 -15.48 -9.78
CA LEU A 182 14.82 -15.10 -8.54
C LEU A 182 14.70 -16.22 -7.49
N GLU A 183 13.51 -16.74 -7.27
CA GLU A 183 13.27 -17.85 -6.35
C GLU A 183 13.96 -19.13 -6.79
N LYS A 184 13.89 -19.45 -8.09
CA LYS A 184 14.47 -20.67 -8.67
C LYS A 184 15.99 -20.68 -8.58
N HIS A 185 16.66 -19.55 -8.81
CA HIS A 185 18.11 -19.52 -8.95
C HIS A 185 18.85 -18.94 -7.75
N LYS A 186 18.25 -17.99 -7.02
CA LYS A 186 18.89 -17.29 -5.92
C LYS A 186 18.43 -17.73 -4.53
N ASP A 187 17.32 -18.49 -4.42
CA ASP A 187 16.81 -19.00 -3.13
C ASP A 187 16.44 -20.49 -3.23
N LYS A 188 17.37 -21.30 -3.75
CA LYS A 188 17.17 -22.76 -3.98
C LYS A 188 16.81 -23.50 -2.70
N ASN A 189 17.38 -23.11 -1.57
CA ASN A 189 17.20 -23.76 -0.27
C ASN A 189 16.09 -23.14 0.57
N PHE A 190 15.27 -22.26 -0.01
CA PHE A 190 14.11 -21.61 0.65
C PHE A 190 14.45 -20.76 1.88
N ILE A 191 15.72 -20.42 2.12
CA ILE A 191 16.17 -19.68 3.30
C ILE A 191 15.54 -18.30 3.34
N TRP A 192 15.61 -17.56 2.23
CA TRP A 192 15.02 -16.23 2.14
C TRP A 192 13.50 -16.27 2.31
N ARG A 193 12.81 -17.19 1.60
CA ARG A 193 11.35 -17.34 1.67
C ARG A 193 10.87 -17.71 3.07
N ASN A 194 11.52 -18.67 3.70
CA ASN A 194 11.19 -19.07 5.08
C ASN A 194 11.42 -17.91 6.06
N SER A 195 12.49 -17.14 5.88
CA SER A 195 12.82 -16.01 6.76
C SER A 195 11.81 -14.87 6.62
N TYR A 196 11.49 -14.42 5.40
CA TYR A 196 10.49 -13.35 5.25
C TYR A 196 9.09 -13.81 5.71
N ASN A 197 8.79 -15.11 5.61
CA ASN A 197 7.52 -15.66 6.09
C ASN A 197 7.43 -15.65 7.62
N LYS A 198 8.53 -15.89 8.33
CA LYS A 198 8.61 -15.71 9.80
C LYS A 198 8.35 -14.25 10.16
N TYR A 199 9.02 -13.30 9.49
CA TYR A 199 8.76 -11.87 9.70
C TYR A 199 7.30 -11.50 9.39
N LEU A 200 6.69 -12.07 8.35
CA LEU A 200 5.30 -11.82 8.03
C LEU A 200 4.35 -12.26 9.16
N ASN A 201 4.70 -13.32 9.89
CA ASN A 201 3.97 -13.73 11.09
C ASN A 201 4.08 -12.68 12.20
N GLU A 202 5.24 -12.08 12.39
CA GLU A 202 5.43 -11.00 13.39
C GLU A 202 4.59 -9.75 13.05
N TYR A 203 4.34 -9.48 11.75
CA TYR A 203 3.52 -8.36 11.30
C TYR A 203 2.03 -8.52 11.64
N GLN A 204 1.56 -9.73 11.97
CA GLN A 204 0.15 -9.96 12.30
C GLN A 204 -0.31 -9.11 13.51
N LYS A 205 0.56 -8.94 14.51
CA LYS A 205 0.31 -8.08 15.68
C LYS A 205 0.12 -6.61 15.29
N LEU A 206 0.81 -6.14 14.26
CA LEU A 206 0.63 -4.79 13.72
C LEU A 206 -0.70 -4.69 12.96
N PHE A 207 -0.97 -5.65 12.07
CA PHE A 207 -2.15 -5.61 11.21
C PHE A 207 -3.45 -5.74 12.00
N SER A 208 -3.46 -6.50 13.10
CA SER A 208 -4.64 -6.67 13.97
C SER A 208 -5.10 -5.38 14.65
N GLN A 209 -4.29 -4.31 14.66
CA GLN A 209 -4.69 -3.01 15.21
C GLN A 209 -5.66 -2.25 14.29
N PHE A 210 -5.85 -2.71 13.04
CA PHE A 210 -6.75 -2.11 12.06
C PHE A 210 -8.00 -2.96 11.91
N ASN A 211 -9.15 -2.33 11.92
CA ASN A 211 -10.45 -3.00 11.91
C ASN A 211 -11.26 -2.78 10.62
N PHE A 212 -10.68 -2.09 9.64
CA PHE A 212 -11.28 -1.90 8.33
C PHE A 212 -10.24 -2.05 7.25
N PHE A 213 -10.41 -3.02 6.35
CA PHE A 213 -9.41 -3.41 5.37
C PHE A 213 -9.91 -3.25 3.93
N ILE A 214 -9.19 -2.48 3.12
CA ILE A 214 -9.41 -2.27 1.69
C ILE A 214 -8.29 -2.97 0.92
N TYR A 215 -8.66 -3.81 -0.04
CA TYR A 215 -7.70 -4.55 -0.83
C TYR A 215 -7.88 -4.33 -2.33
N PHE A 216 -6.77 -4.05 -3.01
CA PHE A 216 -6.70 -3.97 -4.46
C PHE A 216 -6.28 -5.30 -5.06
N GLN A 217 -7.12 -5.89 -5.91
CA GLN A 217 -6.88 -7.13 -6.63
C GLN A 217 -6.85 -6.88 -8.13
N PHE A 218 -6.08 -7.68 -8.87
CA PHE A 218 -6.02 -7.70 -10.33
C PHE A 218 -5.72 -9.12 -10.82
N ASN A 219 -5.94 -9.39 -12.12
CA ASN A 219 -5.90 -10.76 -12.61
C ASN A 219 -4.51 -11.25 -13.06
N GLN A 220 -3.68 -10.36 -13.64
CA GLN A 220 -2.42 -10.75 -14.26
C GLN A 220 -1.23 -10.01 -13.64
N TRP A 221 -0.20 -10.77 -13.24
CA TRP A 221 0.99 -10.22 -12.59
C TRP A 221 1.76 -9.22 -13.49
N ASP A 222 1.75 -9.42 -14.80
CA ASP A 222 2.45 -8.55 -15.75
C ASP A 222 1.96 -7.09 -15.72
N HIS A 223 0.72 -6.86 -15.26
CA HIS A 223 0.21 -5.51 -15.05
C HIS A 223 1.08 -4.71 -14.05
N VAL A 224 1.60 -5.38 -13.01
CA VAL A 224 2.43 -4.73 -11.98
C VAL A 224 3.70 -4.14 -12.57
N LEU A 225 4.36 -4.86 -13.51
CA LEU A 225 5.54 -4.33 -14.20
C LEU A 225 5.20 -3.04 -14.96
N ASN A 226 4.11 -3.05 -15.73
CA ASN A 226 3.71 -1.91 -16.53
C ASN A 226 3.31 -0.71 -15.66
N TRP A 227 2.55 -0.95 -14.59
CA TRP A 227 2.14 0.10 -13.64
C TRP A 227 3.33 0.69 -12.90
N LYS A 228 4.25 -0.17 -12.43
CA LYS A 228 5.45 0.28 -11.74
C LYS A 228 6.37 1.03 -12.68
N TYR A 229 6.52 0.57 -13.93
CA TYR A 229 7.33 1.24 -14.94
C TYR A 229 6.79 2.64 -15.25
N LYS A 230 5.47 2.75 -15.47
CA LYS A 230 4.81 4.05 -15.68
C LYS A 230 5.07 5.00 -14.50
N GLN A 231 4.86 4.53 -13.27
CA GLN A 231 5.11 5.31 -12.05
C GLN A 231 6.57 5.80 -11.95
N GLU A 232 7.55 4.95 -12.28
CA GLU A 232 8.96 5.33 -12.23
C GLU A 232 9.36 6.30 -13.34
N LEU A 233 8.76 6.20 -14.52
CA LEU A 233 8.96 7.17 -15.60
C LEU A 233 8.44 8.55 -15.22
N GLU A 234 7.21 8.62 -14.65
CA GLU A 234 6.61 9.86 -14.18
C GLU A 234 7.46 10.53 -13.07
N LEU A 235 7.97 9.74 -12.11
CA LEU A 235 8.84 10.23 -11.04
C LEU A 235 10.20 10.77 -11.53
N ARG A 236 10.67 10.30 -12.68
CA ARG A 236 11.97 10.67 -13.27
C ARG A 236 11.86 11.66 -14.42
N ASP A 237 10.63 12.10 -14.73
CA ASP A 237 10.31 12.93 -15.90
C ASP A 237 10.90 12.36 -17.21
N LYS A 238 10.77 11.04 -17.40
CA LYS A 238 11.25 10.31 -18.56
C LYS A 238 10.11 9.73 -19.38
N LYS A 239 10.22 9.78 -20.71
CA LYS A 239 9.24 9.15 -21.62
C LYS A 239 9.46 7.65 -21.81
N LYS A 240 10.71 7.20 -21.85
CA LYS A 240 11.09 5.80 -22.03
C LYS A 240 12.47 5.52 -21.44
N ASP A 241 12.64 4.37 -20.79
CA ASP A 241 13.92 3.90 -20.26
C ASP A 241 13.93 2.36 -20.23
N LEU A 242 14.61 1.74 -21.23
CA LEU A 242 14.65 0.28 -21.37
C LEU A 242 15.47 -0.40 -20.27
N GLY A 243 16.54 0.26 -19.79
CA GLY A 243 17.34 -0.23 -18.67
C GLY A 243 16.53 -0.28 -17.39
N LEU A 244 15.74 0.76 -17.14
CA LEU A 244 14.79 0.80 -16.01
C LEU A 244 13.76 -0.33 -16.11
N LYS A 245 13.19 -0.59 -17.29
CA LYS A 245 12.20 -1.67 -17.44
C LYS A 245 12.79 -3.04 -17.16
N LYS A 246 14.04 -3.28 -17.59
CA LYS A 246 14.78 -4.52 -17.29
C LYS A 246 15.02 -4.66 -15.80
N TYR A 247 15.50 -3.62 -15.13
CA TYR A 247 15.70 -3.58 -13.68
C TYR A 247 14.39 -3.87 -12.93
N LEU A 248 13.29 -3.22 -13.31
CA LEU A 248 12.00 -3.40 -12.66
C LEU A 248 11.44 -4.81 -12.83
N ARG A 249 11.71 -5.49 -13.95
CA ARG A 249 11.30 -6.89 -14.17
C ARG A 249 11.98 -7.82 -13.14
N GLU A 250 13.23 -7.57 -12.79
CA GLU A 250 13.90 -8.31 -11.72
C GLU A 250 13.38 -7.90 -10.34
N PHE A 251 13.21 -6.60 -10.13
CA PHE A 251 12.77 -6.05 -8.85
C PHE A 251 11.38 -6.55 -8.43
N ILE A 252 10.39 -6.63 -9.33
CA ILE A 252 9.04 -7.07 -8.96
C ILE A 252 8.98 -8.55 -8.55
N GLN A 253 9.97 -9.38 -8.90
CA GLN A 253 10.01 -10.79 -8.50
C GLN A 253 10.08 -10.97 -6.98
N TYR A 254 10.65 -10.00 -6.26
CA TYR A 254 10.70 -10.01 -4.79
C TYR A 254 9.30 -9.99 -4.14
N TYR A 255 8.31 -9.48 -4.83
CA TYR A 255 6.97 -9.23 -4.31
C TYR A 255 5.93 -10.24 -4.81
N GLU A 256 6.26 -10.97 -5.86
CA GLU A 256 5.30 -11.75 -6.63
C GLU A 256 4.60 -12.83 -5.80
N LYS A 257 5.34 -13.65 -5.07
CA LYS A 257 4.77 -14.76 -4.29
C LYS A 257 3.77 -14.28 -3.24
N VAL A 258 4.17 -13.32 -2.40
CA VAL A 258 3.29 -12.79 -1.35
C VAL A 258 2.09 -12.07 -1.96
N SER A 259 2.26 -11.32 -3.05
CA SER A 259 1.13 -10.67 -3.74
C SER A 259 0.15 -11.68 -4.31
N LYS A 260 0.62 -12.75 -4.96
CA LYS A 260 -0.23 -13.83 -5.46
C LYS A 260 -0.93 -14.57 -4.31
N TRP A 261 -0.24 -14.78 -3.19
CA TRP A 261 -0.84 -15.34 -1.97
C TRP A 261 -1.96 -14.45 -1.43
N MET A 262 -1.73 -13.15 -1.36
CA MET A 262 -2.75 -12.18 -0.95
C MET A 262 -3.97 -12.21 -1.89
N HIS A 263 -3.78 -12.36 -3.21
CA HIS A 263 -4.89 -12.49 -4.15
C HIS A 263 -5.78 -13.71 -3.90
N LEU A 264 -5.22 -14.78 -3.33
CA LEU A 264 -5.97 -15.99 -2.97
C LEU A 264 -6.68 -15.86 -1.61
N LYS A 265 -6.08 -15.20 -0.64
CA LYS A 265 -6.53 -15.21 0.76
C LYS A 265 -7.29 -13.95 1.15
N VAL A 266 -6.78 -12.75 0.82
CA VAL A 266 -7.34 -11.47 1.29
C VAL A 266 -8.79 -11.24 0.84
N PRO A 267 -9.22 -11.61 -0.38
CA PRO A 267 -10.63 -11.47 -0.76
C PRO A 267 -11.62 -12.15 0.16
N LYS A 268 -11.18 -13.06 1.02
CA LYS A 268 -12.05 -13.78 1.96
C LYS A 268 -12.35 -12.98 3.24
N TYR A 269 -11.49 -12.02 3.61
CA TYR A 269 -11.58 -11.29 4.89
C TYR A 269 -11.45 -9.76 4.79
N CYS A 270 -11.17 -9.18 3.61
CA CYS A 270 -11.19 -7.72 3.45
C CYS A 270 -12.63 -7.18 3.48
N ASN A 271 -12.80 -5.94 3.96
CA ASN A 271 -14.09 -5.25 4.01
C ASN A 271 -14.48 -4.64 2.66
N ILE A 272 -13.49 -4.17 1.91
CA ILE A 272 -13.68 -3.68 0.53
C ILE A 272 -12.68 -4.35 -0.37
N LEU A 273 -13.18 -5.05 -1.38
CA LEU A 273 -12.37 -5.60 -2.46
C LEU A 273 -12.55 -4.75 -3.72
N ILE A 274 -11.46 -4.12 -4.17
CA ILE A 274 -11.42 -3.32 -5.39
C ILE A 274 -10.68 -4.14 -6.45
N LYS A 275 -11.38 -4.54 -7.52
CA LYS A 275 -10.76 -5.22 -8.66
C LYS A 275 -10.39 -4.23 -9.74
N LEU A 276 -9.14 -4.29 -10.21
CA LEU A 276 -8.60 -3.43 -11.24
C LEU A 276 -8.50 -4.15 -12.59
N ASP A 277 -8.62 -3.37 -13.66
CA ASP A 277 -8.23 -3.81 -15.00
C ASP A 277 -6.76 -3.52 -15.31
N ALA A 278 -6.30 -3.82 -16.54
CA ALA A 278 -4.93 -3.57 -16.99
C ALA A 278 -4.53 -2.07 -16.98
N HIS A 279 -5.51 -1.18 -17.08
CA HIS A 279 -5.33 0.29 -17.12
C HIS A 279 -5.50 0.94 -15.75
N GLN A 280 -5.49 0.17 -14.65
CA GLN A 280 -5.71 0.63 -13.27
C GLN A 280 -7.12 1.20 -13.03
N LYS A 281 -8.07 1.00 -13.94
CA LYS A 281 -9.46 1.39 -13.71
C LYS A 281 -10.16 0.36 -12.81
N ILE A 282 -11.06 0.85 -11.98
CA ILE A 282 -11.88 -0.01 -11.12
C ILE A 282 -12.88 -0.75 -11.99
N LYS A 283 -12.76 -2.07 -12.06
CA LYS A 283 -13.66 -2.96 -12.77
C LYS A 283 -14.88 -3.34 -11.91
N SER A 284 -14.65 -3.60 -10.63
CA SER A 284 -15.70 -3.90 -9.67
C SER A 284 -15.28 -3.59 -8.24
N ILE A 285 -16.26 -3.37 -7.38
CA ILE A 285 -16.11 -3.17 -5.94
C ILE A 285 -17.06 -4.10 -5.23
N ASN A 286 -16.54 -4.91 -4.31
CA ASN A 286 -17.32 -5.72 -3.40
C ASN A 286 -17.20 -5.11 -2.00
N LEU A 287 -18.32 -4.66 -1.45
CA LEU A 287 -18.45 -4.10 -0.09
C LEU A 287 -19.00 -5.19 0.83
N ARG A 288 -18.37 -5.42 1.97
CA ARG A 288 -18.79 -6.34 3.04
C ARG A 288 -19.05 -5.60 4.33
#